data_51250c433099fce34d9f6f33dfcee441
#
_entry.id   51250c433099fce34d9f6f33dfcee441
#
_cell.length_a   1.000
_cell.length_b   1.000
_cell.length_c   1.000
_cell.angle_alpha   90.00
_cell.angle_beta   90.00
_cell.angle_gamma   90.00
#
_symmetry.space_group_name_H-M   'P 1'
#
loop_
_entity.id
_entity.type
_entity.pdbx_description
1 polymer ?
#
loop_
_entity_poly.entity_id
_entity_poly.type
_entity_poly.pdbx_seq_one_letter_code
_entity_poly.pdbx_strand_id
1 'polypeptide(L)'
;MKLTHSHPLLTLPNLLTSVRFITAPIMLYLAWNDYGLAFMSVLAFAFLTDILDGLAARLTGQVTEFGTRLDTWADLATYLTIGFGSWWLWSDIVHREDLYLYAIITCYLVPAVLGMIKFGSYPSYHTWGVKVAAVFIGVSLYPLFLADIAWPLRLSVFIYALAAIEEVAITLCLDKLQSNVGTIWHVLRHK
;
A
#
# COMPACT_ATOMS: atom_id res chain seq x y z
N MET A 1 33.42 12.21 -14.52
CA MET A 1 32.44 11.40 -13.75
C MET A 1 31.80 10.45 -14.75
N LYS A 2 32.17 9.14 -14.73
CA LYS A 2 31.71 8.14 -15.72
C LYS A 2 30.25 7.83 -15.45
N LEU A 3 29.37 8.23 -16.35
CA LEU A 3 27.99 7.75 -16.39
C LEU A 3 28.06 6.25 -16.80
N THR A 4 27.94 5.37 -15.82
CA THR A 4 27.69 3.97 -16.08
C THR A 4 26.29 3.89 -16.68
N HIS A 5 26.18 3.55 -17.95
CA HIS A 5 24.92 3.16 -18.59
C HIS A 5 24.45 1.84 -17.98
N SER A 6 23.87 1.92 -16.78
CA SER A 6 23.04 0.81 -16.27
C SER A 6 21.81 0.74 -17.16
N HIS A 7 21.50 -0.44 -17.71
CA HIS A 7 20.26 -0.67 -18.43
C HIS A 7 19.08 -0.21 -17.55
N PRO A 8 18.18 0.64 -18.03
CA PRO A 8 17.12 1.24 -17.18
C PRO A 8 16.18 0.21 -16.55
N LEU A 9 16.27 -1.05 -16.94
CA LEU A 9 15.46 -2.16 -16.45
C LEU A 9 16.12 -2.89 -15.26
N LEU A 10 17.47 -2.96 -15.20
CA LEU A 10 18.22 -3.69 -14.17
C LEU A 10 18.82 -2.71 -13.14
N THR A 11 17.95 -2.11 -12.34
CA THR A 11 18.37 -1.29 -11.21
C THR A 11 18.16 -2.06 -9.89
N LEU A 12 18.92 -1.70 -8.85
CA LEU A 12 18.74 -2.31 -7.53
C LEU A 12 17.30 -2.19 -7.00
N PRO A 13 16.63 -1.03 -7.10
CA PRO A 13 15.21 -0.92 -6.74
C PRO A 13 14.33 -1.91 -7.51
N ASN A 14 14.45 -1.98 -8.85
CA ASN A 14 13.62 -2.86 -9.66
C ASN A 14 13.84 -4.35 -9.33
N LEU A 15 15.07 -4.72 -8.94
CA LEU A 15 15.36 -6.08 -8.49
C LEU A 15 14.64 -6.39 -7.17
N LEU A 16 14.68 -5.48 -6.19
CA LEU A 16 13.98 -5.63 -4.92
C LEU A 16 12.47 -5.70 -5.13
N THR A 17 11.90 -4.83 -5.96
CA THR A 17 10.49 -4.88 -6.33
C THR A 17 10.12 -6.22 -6.99
N SER A 18 10.99 -6.77 -7.86
CA SER A 18 10.76 -8.06 -8.51
C SER A 18 10.70 -9.23 -7.53
N VAL A 19 11.35 -9.16 -6.37
CA VAL A 19 11.26 -10.18 -5.31
C VAL A 19 9.81 -10.33 -4.83
N ARG A 20 9.02 -9.26 -4.79
CA ARG A 20 7.60 -9.32 -4.38
C ARG A 20 6.75 -10.16 -5.33
N PHE A 21 7.05 -10.21 -6.63
CA PHE A 21 6.37 -11.11 -7.57
C PHE A 21 6.70 -12.59 -7.32
N ILE A 22 7.86 -12.89 -6.71
CA ILE A 22 8.24 -14.25 -6.32
C ILE A 22 7.60 -14.61 -4.97
N THR A 23 7.57 -13.67 -4.02
CA THR A 23 6.96 -13.91 -2.71
C THR A 23 5.45 -14.11 -2.78
N ALA A 24 4.74 -13.46 -3.71
CA ALA A 24 3.30 -13.60 -3.85
C ALA A 24 2.83 -15.05 -4.10
N PRO A 25 3.32 -15.81 -5.11
CA PRO A 25 2.95 -17.21 -5.29
C PRO A 25 3.43 -18.11 -4.14
N ILE A 26 4.57 -17.81 -3.52
CA ILE A 26 5.03 -18.54 -2.32
C ILE A 26 4.04 -18.36 -1.17
N MET A 27 3.59 -17.15 -0.92
CA MET A 27 2.58 -16.87 0.10
C MET A 27 1.26 -17.60 -0.18
N LEU A 28 0.78 -17.62 -1.41
CA LEU A 28 -0.44 -18.38 -1.78
C LEU A 28 -0.25 -19.88 -1.57
N TYR A 29 0.92 -20.43 -1.91
CA TYR A 29 1.25 -21.82 -1.65
C TYR A 29 1.27 -22.14 -0.14
N LEU A 30 1.85 -21.24 0.67
CA LEU A 30 1.88 -21.39 2.13
C LEU A 30 0.48 -21.31 2.72
N ALA A 31 -0.36 -20.40 2.23
CA ALA A 31 -1.75 -20.28 2.65
C ALA A 31 -2.56 -21.53 2.31
N TRP A 32 -2.39 -22.07 1.10
CA TRP A 32 -3.08 -23.30 0.66
C TRP A 32 -2.72 -24.52 1.50
N ASN A 33 -1.52 -24.57 2.08
CA ASN A 33 -1.04 -25.67 2.92
C ASN A 33 -1.17 -25.38 4.43
N ASP A 34 -1.94 -24.38 4.85
CA ASP A 34 -2.17 -24.01 6.26
C ASP A 34 -0.90 -23.58 7.03
N TYR A 35 0.14 -23.09 6.34
CA TYR A 35 1.36 -22.60 6.96
C TYR A 35 1.26 -21.12 7.37
N GLY A 36 0.34 -20.76 8.27
CA GLY A 36 0.05 -19.38 8.64
C GLY A 36 1.24 -18.57 9.14
N LEU A 37 2.08 -19.16 10.04
CA LEU A 37 3.27 -18.47 10.54
C LEU A 37 4.31 -18.20 9.42
N ALA A 38 4.49 -19.15 8.51
CA ALA A 38 5.40 -18.99 7.37
C ALA A 38 4.85 -17.92 6.40
N PHE A 39 3.53 -17.90 6.16
CA PHE A 39 2.85 -16.86 5.37
C PHE A 39 3.14 -15.46 5.95
N MET A 40 2.94 -15.26 7.26
CA MET A 40 3.20 -13.99 7.94
C MET A 40 4.69 -13.60 7.90
N SER A 41 5.60 -14.57 7.97
CA SER A 41 7.05 -14.33 7.86
C SER A 41 7.45 -13.86 6.45
N VAL A 42 6.89 -14.47 5.40
CA VAL A 42 7.13 -14.04 4.01
C VAL A 42 6.48 -12.69 3.74
N LEU A 43 5.32 -12.41 4.34
CA LEU A 43 4.68 -11.09 4.27
C LEU A 43 5.56 -10.00 4.91
N ALA A 44 6.16 -10.27 6.09
CA ALA A 44 7.12 -9.34 6.71
C ALA A 44 8.31 -9.06 5.79
N PHE A 45 8.84 -10.11 5.15
CA PHE A 45 9.92 -9.98 4.19
C PHE A 45 9.49 -9.16 2.96
N ALA A 46 8.27 -9.37 2.44
CA ALA A 46 7.74 -8.58 1.32
C ALA A 46 7.61 -7.08 1.68
N PHE A 47 7.08 -6.74 2.87
CA PHE A 47 7.05 -5.36 3.34
C PHE A 47 8.43 -4.74 3.55
N LEU A 48 9.39 -5.54 4.05
CA LEU A 48 10.76 -5.06 4.19
C LEU A 48 11.40 -4.74 2.83
N THR A 49 11.21 -5.61 1.82
CA THR A 49 11.72 -5.37 0.47
C THR A 49 11.11 -4.13 -0.16
N ASP A 50 9.82 -3.84 0.08
CA ASP A 50 9.13 -2.64 -0.35
C ASP A 50 9.75 -1.35 0.25
N ILE A 51 10.00 -1.36 1.56
CA ILE A 51 10.67 -0.22 2.22
C ILE A 51 12.08 -0.02 1.65
N LEU A 52 12.81 -1.11 1.41
CA LEU A 52 14.19 -1.09 0.93
C LEU A 52 14.29 -0.62 -0.51
N ASP A 53 13.37 -1.02 -1.41
CA ASP A 53 13.40 -0.57 -2.81
C ASP A 53 13.10 0.93 -2.93
N GLY A 54 12.11 1.44 -2.19
CA GLY A 54 11.81 2.86 -2.13
C GLY A 54 12.96 3.69 -1.52
N LEU A 55 13.67 3.14 -0.52
CA LEU A 55 14.87 3.78 0.04
C LEU A 55 16.03 3.75 -0.95
N ALA A 56 16.29 2.60 -1.58
CA ALA A 56 17.34 2.44 -2.58
C ALA A 56 17.12 3.36 -3.78
N ALA A 57 15.89 3.49 -4.29
CA ALA A 57 15.54 4.38 -5.39
C ALA A 57 15.88 5.84 -5.08
N ARG A 58 15.56 6.28 -3.85
CA ARG A 58 15.85 7.65 -3.40
C ARG A 58 17.35 7.91 -3.16
N LEU A 59 18.04 6.97 -2.52
CA LEU A 59 19.49 7.14 -2.21
C LEU A 59 20.36 7.05 -3.45
N THR A 60 19.99 6.22 -4.44
CA THR A 60 20.76 6.05 -5.68
C THR A 60 20.34 7.01 -6.79
N GLY A 61 19.24 7.75 -6.61
CA GLY A 61 18.65 8.60 -7.66
C GLY A 61 18.12 7.81 -8.85
N GLN A 62 17.86 6.50 -8.70
CA GLN A 62 17.42 5.60 -9.76
C GLN A 62 15.88 5.47 -9.81
N VAL A 63 15.18 6.58 -9.67
CA VAL A 63 13.72 6.61 -9.86
C VAL A 63 13.43 6.58 -11.35
N THR A 64 12.77 5.51 -11.83
CA THR A 64 12.40 5.33 -13.24
C THR A 64 10.90 5.16 -13.39
N GLU A 65 10.33 5.57 -14.54
CA GLU A 65 8.91 5.35 -14.83
C GLU A 65 8.56 3.87 -14.85
N PHE A 66 9.44 3.03 -15.41
CA PHE A 66 9.28 1.58 -15.40
C PHE A 66 9.26 1.03 -13.96
N GLY A 67 10.20 1.46 -13.10
CA GLY A 67 10.24 1.06 -11.69
C GLY A 67 8.96 1.42 -10.94
N THR A 68 8.44 2.61 -11.14
CA THR A 68 7.18 3.05 -10.51
C THR A 68 5.98 2.19 -10.95
N ARG A 69 5.91 1.81 -12.23
CA ARG A 69 4.86 0.91 -12.72
C ARG A 69 5.02 -0.51 -12.16
N LEU A 70 6.26 -1.02 -12.14
CA LEU A 70 6.57 -2.33 -11.57
C LEU A 70 6.18 -2.41 -10.10
N ASP A 71 6.48 -1.37 -9.33
CA ASP A 71 6.12 -1.21 -7.93
C ASP A 71 4.60 -1.28 -7.72
N THR A 72 3.83 -0.52 -8.49
CA THR A 72 2.36 -0.55 -8.45
C THR A 72 1.80 -1.97 -8.68
N TRP A 73 2.36 -2.73 -9.65
CA TRP A 73 1.93 -4.10 -9.91
C TRP A 73 2.34 -5.07 -8.79
N ALA A 74 3.52 -4.87 -8.18
CA ALA A 74 3.99 -5.66 -7.06
C ALA A 74 3.13 -5.43 -5.81
N ASP A 75 2.74 -4.19 -5.54
CA ASP A 75 1.81 -3.83 -4.48
C ASP A 75 0.45 -4.50 -4.67
N LEU A 76 -0.11 -4.40 -5.88
CA LEU A 76 -1.38 -5.05 -6.20
C LEU A 76 -1.31 -6.57 -6.00
N ALA A 77 -0.24 -7.22 -6.47
CA ALA A 77 -0.02 -8.64 -6.28
C ALA A 77 0.06 -8.99 -4.79
N THR A 78 0.78 -8.20 -3.99
CA THR A 78 0.90 -8.40 -2.54
C THR A 78 -0.47 -8.23 -1.85
N TYR A 79 -1.23 -7.19 -2.15
CA TYR A 79 -2.56 -6.96 -1.55
C TYR A 79 -3.56 -8.06 -1.91
N LEU A 80 -3.59 -8.52 -3.16
CA LEU A 80 -4.42 -9.64 -3.56
C LEU A 80 -4.02 -10.93 -2.83
N THR A 81 -2.72 -11.17 -2.68
CA THR A 81 -2.19 -12.32 -1.95
C THR A 81 -2.55 -12.27 -0.47
N ILE A 82 -2.48 -11.11 0.17
CA ILE A 82 -2.93 -10.91 1.56
C ILE A 82 -4.42 -11.24 1.65
N GLY A 83 -5.24 -10.71 0.75
CA GLY A 83 -6.69 -10.94 0.76
C GLY A 83 -7.05 -12.42 0.62
N PHE A 84 -6.57 -13.09 -0.44
CA PHE A 84 -6.83 -14.51 -0.67
C PHE A 84 -6.20 -15.41 0.39
N GLY A 85 -4.95 -15.16 0.76
CA GLY A 85 -4.25 -15.96 1.75
C GLY A 85 -4.87 -15.85 3.13
N SER A 86 -5.29 -14.66 3.55
CA SER A 86 -5.99 -14.47 4.82
C SER A 86 -7.36 -15.16 4.82
N TRP A 87 -8.08 -15.11 3.70
CA TRP A 87 -9.36 -15.82 3.54
C TRP A 87 -9.19 -17.33 3.70
N TRP A 88 -8.13 -17.92 3.15
CA TRP A 88 -7.90 -19.37 3.29
C TRP A 88 -7.44 -19.77 4.68
N LEU A 89 -6.53 -18.98 5.29
CA LEU A 89 -5.91 -19.33 6.57
C LEU A 89 -6.79 -18.98 7.79
N TRP A 90 -7.53 -17.87 7.71
CA TRP A 90 -8.24 -17.29 8.86
C TRP A 90 -9.63 -16.78 8.48
N SER A 91 -10.41 -17.62 7.78
CA SER A 91 -11.75 -17.24 7.32
C SER A 91 -12.65 -16.70 8.42
N ASP A 92 -12.59 -17.28 9.62
CA ASP A 92 -13.41 -16.84 10.76
C ASP A 92 -13.06 -15.43 11.24
N ILE A 93 -11.75 -15.12 11.27
CA ILE A 93 -11.27 -13.78 11.62
C ILE A 93 -11.67 -12.78 10.53
N VAL A 94 -11.50 -13.16 9.25
CA VAL A 94 -11.86 -12.32 8.10
C VAL A 94 -13.35 -12.01 8.11
N HIS A 95 -14.22 -13.00 8.35
CA HIS A 95 -15.66 -12.79 8.46
C HIS A 95 -16.06 -11.94 9.65
N ARG A 96 -15.37 -12.09 10.79
CA ARG A 96 -15.62 -11.28 11.99
C ARG A 96 -15.24 -9.82 11.81
N GLU A 97 -14.18 -9.55 11.06
CA GLU A 97 -13.65 -8.19 10.85
C GLU A 97 -14.01 -7.63 9.46
N ASP A 98 -14.95 -8.22 8.73
CA ASP A 98 -15.33 -7.88 7.36
C ASP A 98 -15.70 -6.40 7.19
N LEU A 99 -16.41 -5.81 8.16
CA LEU A 99 -16.76 -4.40 8.18
C LEU A 99 -15.51 -3.50 8.08
N TYR A 100 -14.46 -3.83 8.80
CA TYR A 100 -13.20 -3.06 8.79
C TYR A 100 -12.43 -3.27 7.48
N LEU A 101 -12.46 -4.48 6.94
CA LEU A 101 -11.86 -4.80 5.64
C LEU A 101 -12.58 -4.06 4.50
N TYR A 102 -13.91 -4.02 4.51
CA TYR A 102 -14.68 -3.21 3.55
C TYR A 102 -14.43 -1.72 3.74
N ALA A 103 -14.26 -1.25 4.98
CA ALA A 103 -13.92 0.15 5.26
C ALA A 103 -12.56 0.53 4.64
N ILE A 104 -11.53 -0.34 4.71
CA ILE A 104 -10.22 -0.11 4.07
C ILE A 104 -10.42 0.08 2.55
N ILE A 105 -11.14 -0.82 1.91
CA ILE A 105 -11.43 -0.76 0.47
C ILE A 105 -12.17 0.53 0.12
N THR A 106 -13.18 0.89 0.90
CA THR A 106 -13.98 2.09 0.70
C THR A 106 -13.14 3.37 0.87
N CYS A 107 -12.29 3.42 1.90
CA CYS A 107 -11.37 4.55 2.14
C CYS A 107 -10.36 4.73 0.99
N TYR A 108 -9.99 3.66 0.30
CA TYR A 108 -9.14 3.72 -0.89
C TYR A 108 -9.94 4.16 -2.13
N LEU A 109 -11.10 3.52 -2.38
CA LEU A 109 -11.85 3.72 -3.61
C LEU A 109 -12.55 5.08 -3.68
N VAL A 110 -13.10 5.59 -2.58
CA VAL A 110 -13.89 6.84 -2.59
C VAL A 110 -13.05 8.05 -3.03
N PRO A 111 -11.87 8.35 -2.46
CA PRO A 111 -11.03 9.45 -2.93
C PRO A 111 -10.57 9.25 -4.38
N ALA A 112 -10.22 8.01 -4.77
CA ALA A 112 -9.77 7.67 -6.12
C ALA A 112 -10.88 7.95 -7.16
N VAL A 113 -12.08 7.45 -6.93
CA VAL A 113 -13.24 7.63 -7.83
C VAL A 113 -13.63 9.10 -7.92
N LEU A 114 -13.71 9.82 -6.79
CA LEU A 114 -14.01 11.24 -6.79
C LEU A 114 -12.98 12.06 -7.56
N GLY A 115 -11.69 11.73 -7.41
CA GLY A 115 -10.63 12.38 -8.18
C GLY A 115 -10.73 12.10 -9.68
N MET A 116 -11.00 10.85 -10.05
CA MET A 116 -11.22 10.48 -11.46
C MET A 116 -12.43 11.19 -12.07
N ILE A 117 -13.53 11.30 -11.34
CA ILE A 117 -14.73 12.01 -11.80
C ILE A 117 -14.42 13.50 -11.98
N LYS A 118 -13.73 14.14 -11.03
CA LYS A 118 -13.49 15.57 -11.04
C LYS A 118 -12.40 15.98 -12.03
N PHE A 119 -11.31 15.24 -12.13
CA PHE A 119 -10.11 15.63 -12.89
C PHE A 119 -9.87 14.80 -14.16
N GLY A 120 -10.66 13.72 -14.39
CA GLY A 120 -10.46 12.81 -15.52
C GLY A 120 -9.20 11.93 -15.42
N SER A 121 -8.54 11.95 -14.26
CA SER A 121 -7.30 11.16 -14.01
C SER A 121 -7.18 10.79 -12.54
N TYR A 122 -6.40 9.73 -12.25
CA TYR A 122 -6.20 9.22 -10.90
C TYR A 122 -5.43 10.23 -10.04
N PRO A 123 -5.99 10.66 -8.88
CA PRO A 123 -5.31 11.59 -7.99
C PRO A 123 -4.22 10.85 -7.19
N SER A 124 -2.98 11.34 -7.26
CA SER A 124 -1.84 10.85 -6.48
C SER A 124 -1.45 11.87 -5.43
N TYR A 125 -2.28 12.05 -4.40
CA TYR A 125 -1.98 13.06 -3.36
C TYR A 125 -0.85 12.59 -2.44
N HIS A 126 -0.80 11.31 -2.07
CA HIS A 126 0.19 10.73 -1.14
C HIS A 126 0.27 11.50 0.19
N THR A 127 -0.90 11.80 0.77
CA THR A 127 -0.96 12.51 2.06
C THR A 127 -0.19 11.75 3.14
N TRP A 128 0.35 12.49 4.10
CA TRP A 128 1.03 11.88 5.25
C TRP A 128 0.12 10.96 6.04
N GLY A 129 -1.18 11.33 6.17
CA GLY A 129 -2.18 10.53 6.86
C GLY A 129 -2.33 9.14 6.24
N VAL A 130 -2.47 9.06 4.92
CA VAL A 130 -2.61 7.77 4.20
C VAL A 130 -1.35 6.91 4.33
N LYS A 131 -0.15 7.50 4.23
CA LYS A 131 1.12 6.75 4.40
C LYS A 131 1.24 6.14 5.80
N VAL A 132 0.93 6.93 6.82
CA VAL A 132 0.95 6.46 8.21
C VAL A 132 -0.09 5.36 8.41
N ALA A 133 -1.32 5.56 7.93
CA ALA A 133 -2.39 4.57 8.05
C ALA A 133 -2.03 3.25 7.36
N ALA A 134 -1.43 3.28 6.17
CA ALA A 134 -1.00 2.08 5.45
C ALA A 134 0.01 1.25 6.27
N VAL A 135 1.01 1.91 6.89
CA VAL A 135 1.98 1.24 7.77
C VAL A 135 1.27 0.62 8.98
N PHE A 136 0.36 1.37 9.63
CA PHE A 136 -0.38 0.85 10.80
C PHE A 136 -1.29 -0.33 10.41
N ILE A 137 -1.95 -0.29 9.27
CA ILE A 137 -2.74 -1.42 8.75
C ILE A 137 -1.83 -2.64 8.56
N GLY A 138 -0.71 -2.50 7.84
CA GLY A 138 0.22 -3.61 7.60
C GLY A 138 0.74 -4.24 8.89
N VAL A 139 1.13 -3.43 9.87
CA VAL A 139 1.61 -3.91 11.19
C VAL A 139 0.47 -4.57 11.98
N SER A 140 -0.75 -4.06 11.89
CA SER A 140 -1.90 -4.59 12.64
C SER A 140 -2.36 -5.97 12.20
N LEU A 141 -1.97 -6.44 11.00
CA LEU A 141 -2.27 -7.79 10.54
C LEU A 141 -1.59 -8.87 11.41
N TYR A 142 -0.43 -8.56 12.00
CA TYR A 142 0.30 -9.53 12.82
C TYR A 142 -0.41 -9.87 14.12
N PRO A 143 -0.77 -8.91 15.00
CA PRO A 143 -1.57 -9.23 16.19
C PRO A 143 -2.95 -9.80 15.84
N LEU A 144 -3.56 -9.37 14.72
CA LEU A 144 -4.84 -9.90 14.29
C LEU A 144 -4.75 -11.40 13.97
N PHE A 145 -3.84 -11.81 13.07
CA PHE A 145 -3.81 -13.18 12.57
C PHE A 145 -2.98 -14.15 13.43
N LEU A 146 -2.00 -13.67 14.19
CA LEU A 146 -1.17 -14.53 15.03
C LEU A 146 -1.66 -14.66 16.48
N ALA A 147 -2.39 -13.66 17.00
CA ALA A 147 -2.80 -13.62 18.39
C ALA A 147 -4.31 -13.36 18.57
N ASP A 148 -5.07 -13.27 17.49
CA ASP A 148 -6.51 -12.93 17.49
C ASP A 148 -6.84 -11.60 18.19
N ILE A 149 -5.95 -10.61 18.06
CA ILE A 149 -6.08 -9.28 18.66
C ILE A 149 -6.51 -8.29 17.57
N ALA A 150 -7.78 -7.92 17.53
CA ALA A 150 -8.37 -7.10 16.47
C ALA A 150 -8.28 -5.58 16.68
N TRP A 151 -8.13 -5.11 17.94
CA TRP A 151 -8.18 -3.67 18.20
C TRP A 151 -7.13 -2.82 17.45
N PRO A 152 -5.90 -3.31 17.15
CA PRO A 152 -4.94 -2.52 16.38
C PRO A 152 -5.41 -2.28 14.95
N LEU A 153 -6.03 -3.30 14.31
CA LEU A 153 -6.63 -3.14 12.98
C LEU A 153 -7.76 -2.10 13.01
N ARG A 154 -8.67 -2.20 13.97
CA ARG A 154 -9.81 -1.29 14.09
C ARG A 154 -9.36 0.17 14.28
N LEU A 155 -8.33 0.38 15.11
CA LEU A 155 -7.73 1.71 15.30
C LEU A 155 -7.06 2.21 14.00
N SER A 156 -6.34 1.34 13.29
CA SER A 156 -5.68 1.68 12.03
C SER A 156 -6.69 2.08 10.95
N VAL A 157 -7.82 1.38 10.87
CA VAL A 157 -8.92 1.71 9.96
C VAL A 157 -9.54 3.06 10.30
N PHE A 158 -9.72 3.38 11.57
CA PHE A 158 -10.21 4.69 12.01
C PHE A 158 -9.25 5.81 11.57
N ILE A 159 -7.94 5.64 11.76
CA ILE A 159 -6.92 6.59 11.28
C ILE A 159 -7.00 6.73 9.75
N TYR A 160 -7.17 5.62 9.03
CA TYR A 160 -7.28 5.64 7.57
C TYR A 160 -8.54 6.35 7.10
N ALA A 161 -9.66 6.18 7.78
CA ALA A 161 -10.90 6.88 7.46
C ALA A 161 -10.74 8.41 7.59
N LEU A 162 -10.05 8.90 8.63
CA LEU A 162 -9.73 10.32 8.78
C LEU A 162 -8.85 10.83 7.64
N ALA A 163 -7.85 10.04 7.23
CA ALA A 163 -6.97 10.38 6.11
C ALA A 163 -7.74 10.38 4.76
N ALA A 164 -8.67 9.44 4.56
CA ALA A 164 -9.51 9.41 3.36
C ALA A 164 -10.45 10.62 3.28
N ILE A 165 -11.01 11.06 4.42
CA ILE A 165 -11.80 12.30 4.50
C ILE A 165 -10.94 13.51 4.12
N GLU A 166 -9.68 13.56 4.58
CA GLU A 166 -8.74 14.62 4.18
C GLU A 166 -8.50 14.60 2.66
N GLU A 167 -8.28 13.43 2.04
CA GLU A 167 -8.09 13.34 0.58
C GLU A 167 -9.34 13.76 -0.20
N VAL A 168 -10.54 13.41 0.26
CA VAL A 168 -11.78 13.88 -0.31
C VAL A 168 -11.88 15.41 -0.21
N ALA A 169 -11.57 15.99 0.95
CA ALA A 169 -11.57 17.43 1.14
C ALA A 169 -10.56 18.14 0.22
N ILE A 170 -9.35 17.59 0.06
CA ILE A 170 -8.34 18.07 -0.90
C ILE A 170 -8.92 18.04 -2.33
N THR A 171 -9.52 16.91 -2.72
CA THR A 171 -10.15 16.76 -4.04
C THR A 171 -11.21 17.83 -4.28
N LEU A 172 -12.06 18.12 -3.30
CA LEU A 172 -13.11 19.12 -3.42
C LEU A 172 -12.56 20.55 -3.49
N CYS A 173 -11.48 20.84 -2.78
CA CYS A 173 -10.87 22.17 -2.71
C CYS A 173 -9.99 22.53 -3.93
N LEU A 174 -9.41 21.56 -4.63
CA LEU A 174 -8.53 21.80 -5.77
C LEU A 174 -9.32 22.06 -7.05
N ASP A 175 -8.96 23.10 -7.81
CA ASP A 175 -9.55 23.36 -9.14
C ASP A 175 -8.87 22.55 -10.26
N LYS A 176 -7.60 22.18 -10.07
CA LYS A 176 -6.82 21.35 -11.00
C LYS A 176 -6.08 20.27 -10.22
N LEU A 177 -5.87 19.13 -10.87
CA LEU A 177 -5.11 18.04 -10.28
C LEU A 177 -3.69 18.49 -9.90
N GLN A 178 -3.34 18.30 -8.64
CA GLN A 178 -1.98 18.49 -8.12
C GLN A 178 -1.50 17.17 -7.53
N SER A 179 -0.29 16.74 -7.89
CA SER A 179 0.35 15.57 -7.31
C SER A 179 1.18 15.96 -6.07
N ASN A 180 1.36 15.00 -5.16
CA ASN A 180 2.17 15.15 -3.95
C ASN A 180 1.69 16.27 -2.98
N VAL A 181 0.40 16.38 -2.79
CA VAL A 181 -0.20 17.28 -1.78
C VAL A 181 -0.11 16.60 -0.42
N GLY A 182 0.84 17.03 0.43
CA GLY A 182 1.11 16.39 1.72
C GLY A 182 -0.03 16.49 2.74
N THR A 183 -0.77 17.60 2.77
CA THR A 183 -1.90 17.87 3.68
C THR A 183 -2.84 18.92 3.11
N ILE A 184 -4.08 18.96 3.60
CA ILE A 184 -5.07 19.98 3.23
C ILE A 184 -4.60 21.42 3.53
N TRP A 185 -3.75 21.62 4.54
CA TRP A 185 -3.19 22.94 4.89
C TRP A 185 -2.35 23.55 3.78
N HIS A 186 -1.67 22.73 2.95
CA HIS A 186 -0.95 23.23 1.78
C HIS A 186 -1.91 23.83 0.74
N VAL A 187 -3.07 23.20 0.56
CA VAL A 187 -4.09 23.71 -0.40
C VAL A 187 -4.70 25.02 0.08
N LEU A 188 -5.02 25.10 1.38
CA LEU A 188 -5.69 26.28 1.95
C LEU A 188 -4.78 27.51 2.04
N ARG A 189 -3.44 27.35 2.13
CA ARG A 189 -2.48 28.46 2.16
C ARG A 189 -2.20 29.07 0.79
N HIS A 190 -2.53 28.38 -0.29
CA HIS A 190 -2.27 28.84 -1.67
C HIS A 190 -3.55 29.27 -2.41
N LYS A 191 -4.68 29.31 -1.73
CA LYS A 191 -5.91 30.02 -2.14
C LYS A 191 -5.93 31.43 -1.60
#